data_272e3aaf725c3412bc8e70143afd83b9
#
_entry.id   272e3aaf725c3412bc8e70143afd83b9
#
_cell.length_a   1.000
_cell.length_b   1.000
_cell.length_c   1.000
_cell.angle_alpha   90.00
_cell.angle_beta   90.00
_cell.angle_gamma   90.00
#
_symmetry.space_group_name_H-M   'P 1'
#
loop_
_entity.id
_entity.type
_entity.pdbx_description
1 polymer ?
#
loop_
_entity_poly.entity_id
_entity_poly.type
_entity_poly.pdbx_seq_one_letter_code
_entity_poly.pdbx_strand_id
1 'polypeptide(L)'
;MDLYHIPGDTGGDWRMGKFVEYQHEVPSIHYRVMGNYIVDWVPDRDDAVMMCWYMSATYNEITCMLLQELFDWRSLTPKTVKDYCQRFWQEAKPFLDFGSSRKYAKNMDWFPTLMEAFIRTTHRRPYDWLRGLIEGDPVEDYRRVFNAVSAIPYTGRFAADLFMESILYLGEYFDVELTEPSLLNWKKCSNLTSGLLNIFYYDEEANEYDKTGKLPVSEKLLTKKLEIVQRGIEKVYPEQDNDINLFIGKICSFRNLFKSARYGGFHHDRELGVLREYERVLPDFQYIWDRAFDLREQMFDKRFLGEFHDWDGIRPERKKLWLREGLTGVE
;
A
#
# COMPACT_ATOMS: atom_id res chain seq x y z
N MET A 1 -2.15 -25.16 -23.85
CA MET A 1 -3.02 -25.24 -22.65
C MET A 1 -3.19 -23.80 -22.19
N ASP A 2 -4.40 -23.29 -22.21
CA ASP A 2 -4.64 -21.92 -21.81
C ASP A 2 -4.28 -21.77 -20.33
N LEU A 3 -3.23 -21.03 -20.03
CA LEU A 3 -2.68 -20.88 -18.68
C LEU A 3 -3.68 -20.23 -17.71
N TYR A 4 -4.72 -19.65 -18.27
CA TYR A 4 -5.72 -18.87 -17.55
C TYR A 4 -7.07 -19.58 -17.41
N HIS A 5 -7.20 -20.75 -18.04
CA HIS A 5 -8.43 -21.52 -17.92
C HIS A 5 -8.51 -22.21 -16.56
N ILE A 6 -9.48 -21.80 -15.78
CA ILE A 6 -9.76 -22.40 -14.48
C ILE A 6 -10.99 -23.32 -14.65
N PRO A 7 -10.81 -24.64 -14.53
CA PRO A 7 -11.92 -25.57 -14.72
C PRO A 7 -13.13 -25.23 -13.83
N GLY A 8 -14.28 -25.02 -14.46
CA GLY A 8 -15.54 -24.70 -13.78
C GLY A 8 -15.85 -23.21 -13.68
N ASP A 9 -15.06 -22.33 -14.29
CA ASP A 9 -15.34 -20.92 -14.42
C ASP A 9 -15.61 -20.56 -15.88
N THR A 10 -16.82 -20.19 -16.21
CA THR A 10 -17.33 -20.14 -17.59
C THR A 10 -17.07 -18.79 -18.30
N GLY A 11 -16.27 -17.90 -17.77
CA GLY A 11 -16.10 -16.61 -18.41
C GLY A 11 -14.97 -15.73 -17.90
N GLY A 12 -14.14 -16.22 -16.98
CA GLY A 12 -13.18 -15.43 -16.27
C GLY A 12 -11.77 -15.31 -16.87
N ASP A 13 -11.51 -15.98 -17.98
CA ASP A 13 -10.16 -16.26 -18.41
C ASP A 13 -9.30 -15.02 -18.70
N TRP A 14 -9.83 -14.04 -19.41
CA TRP A 14 -9.03 -12.87 -19.74
C TRP A 14 -8.78 -11.92 -18.57
N ARG A 15 -9.76 -11.75 -17.66
CA ARG A 15 -9.59 -10.88 -16.48
C ARG A 15 -8.62 -11.50 -15.48
N MET A 16 -8.69 -12.81 -15.30
CA MET A 16 -7.72 -13.54 -14.50
C MET A 16 -6.32 -13.42 -15.09
N GLY A 17 -6.16 -13.63 -16.40
CA GLY A 17 -4.90 -13.47 -17.08
C GLY A 17 -4.32 -12.06 -16.91
N LYS A 18 -5.16 -11.04 -17.07
CA LYS A 18 -4.77 -9.65 -16.84
C LYS A 18 -4.44 -9.35 -15.40
N PHE A 19 -5.11 -9.96 -14.46
CA PHE A 19 -4.76 -9.81 -13.05
C PHE A 19 -3.42 -10.45 -12.72
N VAL A 20 -3.12 -11.63 -13.27
CA VAL A 20 -1.84 -12.31 -13.10
C VAL A 20 -0.69 -11.49 -13.70
N GLU A 21 -0.89 -10.95 -14.91
CA GLU A 21 0.05 -10.01 -15.53
C GLU A 21 0.25 -8.75 -14.67
N TYR A 22 -0.83 -8.13 -14.23
CA TYR A 22 -0.79 -6.97 -13.34
C TYR A 22 -0.08 -7.28 -12.02
N GLN A 23 -0.33 -8.44 -11.45
CA GLN A 23 0.33 -8.88 -10.23
C GLN A 23 1.85 -8.97 -10.39
N HIS A 24 2.31 -9.41 -11.54
CA HIS A 24 3.73 -9.53 -11.84
C HIS A 24 4.37 -8.19 -12.21
N GLU A 25 3.78 -7.45 -13.13
CA GLU A 25 4.40 -6.29 -13.77
C GLU A 25 4.20 -4.98 -13.00
N VAL A 26 3.10 -4.85 -12.26
CA VAL A 26 2.85 -3.64 -11.49
C VAL A 26 3.33 -3.84 -10.06
N PRO A 27 4.36 -3.12 -9.62
CA PRO A 27 4.79 -3.20 -8.24
C PRO A 27 3.61 -2.85 -7.31
N SER A 28 3.51 -3.58 -6.24
CA SER A 28 2.54 -3.22 -5.19
C SER A 28 2.95 -1.93 -4.59
N ILE A 29 2.15 -1.03 -4.80
CA ILE A 29 2.15 0.37 -4.70
C ILE A 29 3.02 0.90 -3.53
N HIS A 30 2.68 1.88 -2.93
CA HIS A 30 3.27 2.75 -1.94
C HIS A 30 4.36 2.13 -1.03
N TYR A 31 4.09 1.05 -0.33
CA TYR A 31 5.04 0.48 0.64
C TYR A 31 6.29 -0.14 -0.01
N ARG A 32 6.21 -0.61 -1.26
CA ARG A 32 7.41 -1.12 -1.97
C ARG A 32 8.31 0.01 -2.43
N VAL A 33 7.74 1.10 -2.94
CA VAL A 33 8.52 2.29 -3.30
C VAL A 33 9.21 2.85 -2.06
N MET A 34 8.46 3.00 -0.97
CA MET A 34 9.00 3.41 0.31
C MET A 34 10.01 2.40 0.87
N GLY A 35 9.73 1.10 0.74
CA GLY A 35 10.60 0.05 1.21
C GLY A 35 11.96 0.05 0.50
N ASN A 36 11.98 0.20 -0.83
CA ASN A 36 13.21 0.34 -1.57
C ASN A 36 13.97 1.64 -1.19
N TYR A 37 13.24 2.74 -0.99
CA TYR A 37 13.85 3.95 -0.46
C TYR A 37 14.53 3.71 0.90
N ILE A 38 13.88 2.98 1.80
CA ILE A 38 14.45 2.64 3.10
C ILE A 38 15.73 1.82 2.94
N VAL A 39 15.68 0.76 2.14
CA VAL A 39 16.83 -0.14 1.93
C VAL A 39 18.04 0.64 1.38
N ASP A 40 17.79 1.54 0.43
CA ASP A 40 18.86 2.24 -0.28
C ASP A 40 19.42 3.46 0.48
N TRP A 41 18.58 4.15 1.25
CA TRP A 41 18.96 5.47 1.79
C TRP A 41 18.68 5.69 3.28
N VAL A 42 18.11 4.74 4.01
CA VAL A 42 17.79 4.87 5.43
C VAL A 42 18.52 3.79 6.24
N PRO A 43 19.78 3.99 6.60
CA PRO A 43 20.56 2.95 7.27
C PRO A 43 20.15 2.70 8.73
N ASP A 44 19.49 3.65 9.37
CA ASP A 44 19.06 3.54 10.76
C ASP A 44 17.72 2.83 10.86
N ARG A 45 17.68 1.73 11.62
CA ARG A 45 16.49 0.88 11.75
C ARG A 45 15.35 1.54 12.53
N ASP A 46 15.63 2.43 13.47
CA ASP A 46 14.60 3.19 14.16
C ASP A 46 13.90 4.16 13.20
N ASP A 47 14.67 4.85 12.34
CA ASP A 47 14.12 5.72 11.30
C ASP A 47 13.31 4.93 10.28
N ALA A 48 13.77 3.74 9.91
CA ALA A 48 13.04 2.86 9.00
C ALA A 48 11.67 2.45 9.58
N VAL A 49 11.61 2.07 10.87
CA VAL A 49 10.33 1.75 11.53
C VAL A 49 9.45 3.02 11.65
N MET A 50 10.05 4.18 11.90
CA MET A 50 9.31 5.45 11.86
C MET A 50 8.71 5.73 10.47
N MET A 51 9.43 5.46 9.39
CA MET A 51 8.90 5.60 8.03
C MET A 51 7.75 4.63 7.75
N CYS A 52 7.82 3.39 8.23
CA CYS A 52 6.67 2.46 8.19
C CYS A 52 5.46 3.04 8.91
N TRP A 53 5.69 3.72 10.03
CA TRP A 53 4.63 4.42 10.75
C TRP A 53 4.09 5.62 9.98
N TYR A 54 4.95 6.43 9.37
CA TYR A 54 4.51 7.54 8.50
C TYR A 54 3.63 7.02 7.36
N MET A 55 4.02 5.90 6.73
CA MET A 55 3.22 5.26 5.69
C MET A 55 1.85 4.83 6.18
N SER A 56 1.79 4.23 7.36
CA SER A 56 0.55 3.87 8.04
C SER A 56 -0.35 5.10 8.29
N ALA A 57 0.24 6.22 8.68
CA ALA A 57 -0.47 7.45 9.01
C ALA A 57 -0.89 8.24 7.77
N THR A 58 -0.06 8.31 6.73
CA THR A 58 -0.24 9.19 5.58
C THR A 58 -0.70 8.49 4.32
N TYR A 59 -0.25 7.26 4.11
CA TYR A 59 -0.43 6.48 2.89
C TYR A 59 0.08 7.24 1.65
N ASN A 60 1.24 7.87 1.79
CA ASN A 60 1.88 8.67 0.76
C ASN A 60 3.40 8.56 0.94
N GLU A 61 4.08 7.91 -0.02
CA GLU A 61 5.51 7.63 0.06
C GLU A 61 6.38 8.90 0.05
N ILE A 62 6.02 9.90 -0.74
CA ILE A 62 6.78 11.15 -0.81
C ILE A 62 6.64 11.94 0.49
N THR A 63 5.45 11.96 1.07
CA THR A 63 5.24 12.53 2.40
C THR A 63 6.07 11.80 3.47
N CYS A 64 6.21 10.46 3.38
CA CYS A 64 7.08 9.71 4.29
C CYS A 64 8.55 10.13 4.16
N MET A 65 9.03 10.29 2.94
CA MET A 65 10.40 10.72 2.65
C MET A 65 10.66 12.14 3.18
N LEU A 66 9.71 13.06 2.96
CA LEU A 66 9.79 14.43 3.51
C LEU A 66 9.75 14.43 5.04
N LEU A 67 8.89 13.63 5.66
CA LEU A 67 8.81 13.53 7.11
C LEU A 67 10.09 12.99 7.73
N GLN A 68 10.78 12.08 7.04
CA GLN A 68 12.07 11.57 7.49
C GLN A 68 13.10 12.69 7.66
N GLU A 69 13.07 13.68 6.80
CA GLU A 69 14.01 14.81 6.83
C GLU A 69 13.54 15.97 7.72
N LEU A 70 12.24 16.21 7.76
CA LEU A 70 11.67 17.39 8.43
C LEU A 70 11.32 17.16 9.90
N PHE A 71 11.01 15.92 10.29
CA PHE A 71 10.45 15.61 11.60
C PHE A 71 11.49 15.01 12.55
N ASP A 72 12.13 15.87 13.34
CA ASP A 72 13.13 15.44 14.34
C ASP A 72 12.47 14.77 15.58
N TRP A 73 12.01 13.54 15.39
CA TRP A 73 11.38 12.75 16.45
C TRP A 73 12.36 12.31 17.55
N ARG A 74 13.65 12.26 17.24
CA ARG A 74 14.70 11.78 18.17
C ARG A 74 14.96 12.76 19.31
N SER A 75 14.84 14.04 19.07
CA SER A 75 15.01 15.07 20.09
C SER A 75 13.86 15.12 21.11
N LEU A 76 12.74 14.42 20.85
CA LEU A 76 11.54 14.52 21.64
C LEU A 76 11.61 13.78 22.97
N THR A 77 11.00 14.36 23.98
CA THR A 77 10.78 13.73 25.29
C THR A 77 9.28 13.53 25.53
N PRO A 78 8.87 12.68 26.47
CA PRO A 78 7.45 12.55 26.84
C PRO A 78 6.77 13.87 27.23
N LYS A 79 7.54 14.85 27.68
CA LYS A 79 7.03 16.18 28.05
C LYS A 79 6.88 17.12 26.85
N THR A 80 7.77 17.00 25.87
CA THR A 80 7.85 17.93 24.73
C THR A 80 7.16 17.43 23.46
N VAL A 81 6.91 16.11 23.34
CA VAL A 81 6.42 15.48 22.12
C VAL A 81 5.12 16.10 21.62
N LYS A 82 4.15 16.34 22.51
CA LYS A 82 2.85 16.88 22.11
C LYS A 82 2.98 18.28 21.50
N ASP A 83 3.65 19.18 22.21
CA ASP A 83 3.79 20.56 21.77
C ASP A 83 4.64 20.68 20.52
N TYR A 84 5.67 19.84 20.40
CA TYR A 84 6.48 19.75 19.18
C TYR A 84 5.64 19.27 18.00
N CYS A 85 4.95 18.14 18.11
CA CYS A 85 4.14 17.60 17.03
C CYS A 85 3.10 18.61 16.54
N GLN A 86 2.48 19.36 17.46
CA GLN A 86 1.49 20.38 17.11
C GLN A 86 2.12 21.56 16.36
N ARG A 87 3.28 22.07 16.82
CA ARG A 87 3.98 23.17 16.14
C ARG A 87 4.50 22.72 14.77
N PHE A 88 5.20 21.60 14.74
CA PHE A 88 5.67 21.01 13.49
C PHE A 88 4.55 20.89 12.46
N TRP A 89 3.38 20.40 12.90
CA TRP A 89 2.26 20.20 12.01
C TRP A 89 1.73 21.51 11.40
N GLN A 90 1.69 22.57 12.17
CA GLN A 90 1.24 23.88 11.67
C GLN A 90 2.18 24.39 10.55
N GLU A 91 3.47 24.11 10.67
CA GLU A 91 4.48 24.56 9.72
C GLU A 91 4.57 23.61 8.50
N ALA A 92 4.54 22.30 8.73
CA ALA A 92 4.76 21.28 7.70
C ALA A 92 3.50 20.92 6.88
N LYS A 93 2.31 21.05 7.46
CA LYS A 93 1.04 20.67 6.83
C LYS A 93 0.87 21.18 5.38
N PRO A 94 1.26 22.41 5.02
CA PRO A 94 1.14 22.88 3.65
C PRO A 94 2.00 22.11 2.63
N PHE A 95 3.05 21.43 3.09
CA PHE A 95 4.01 20.72 2.24
C PHE A 95 3.79 19.21 2.20
N LEU A 96 2.78 18.71 2.91
CA LEU A 96 2.50 17.29 3.02
C LEU A 96 1.16 16.96 2.35
N ASP A 97 1.09 15.81 1.70
CA ASP A 97 -0.16 15.25 1.17
C ASP A 97 -0.46 13.90 1.80
N PHE A 98 -1.74 13.55 1.85
CA PHE A 98 -2.20 12.27 2.38
C PHE A 98 -2.91 11.50 1.30
N GLY A 99 -2.57 10.24 1.17
CA GLY A 99 -3.15 9.36 0.16
C GLY A 99 -4.68 9.36 0.20
N SER A 100 -5.28 9.44 -0.97
CA SER A 100 -6.74 9.58 -1.14
C SER A 100 -7.57 8.45 -0.53
N SER A 101 -6.95 7.32 -0.24
CA SER A 101 -7.60 6.14 0.35
C SER A 101 -7.87 6.28 1.85
N ARG A 102 -7.30 7.27 2.50
CA ARG A 102 -7.42 7.47 3.96
C ARG A 102 -8.71 8.19 4.31
N LYS A 103 -9.69 7.48 4.84
CA LYS A 103 -10.96 8.08 5.27
C LYS A 103 -10.78 9.13 6.38
N TYR A 104 -9.80 8.96 7.24
CA TYR A 104 -9.46 9.94 8.28
C TYR A 104 -8.42 10.96 7.83
N ALA A 105 -7.75 10.76 6.71
CA ALA A 105 -6.95 11.79 6.08
C ALA A 105 -7.77 13.00 5.64
N LYS A 106 -9.09 12.91 5.65
CA LYS A 106 -9.95 14.09 5.52
C LYS A 106 -9.74 15.08 6.67
N ASN A 107 -9.20 14.63 7.79
CA ASN A 107 -8.80 15.46 8.89
C ASN A 107 -7.31 15.22 9.21
N MET A 108 -6.45 15.83 8.42
CA MET A 108 -5.00 15.80 8.60
C MET A 108 -4.55 16.25 9.99
N ASP A 109 -5.42 16.92 10.75
CA ASP A 109 -5.13 17.40 12.11
C ASP A 109 -4.95 16.28 13.14
N TRP A 110 -5.25 15.04 12.77
CA TRP A 110 -4.95 13.86 13.60
C TRP A 110 -3.48 13.44 13.56
N PHE A 111 -2.70 13.89 12.58
CA PHE A 111 -1.31 13.49 12.42
C PHE A 111 -0.46 13.75 13.68
N PRO A 112 -0.50 14.94 14.33
CA PRO A 112 0.24 15.18 15.56
C PRO A 112 -0.07 14.16 16.66
N THR A 113 -1.34 13.82 16.80
CA THR A 113 -1.81 12.86 17.81
C THR A 113 -1.33 11.45 17.53
N LEU A 114 -1.31 11.04 16.26
CA LEU A 114 -0.77 9.75 15.85
C LEU A 114 0.74 9.65 16.09
N MET A 115 1.48 10.72 15.78
CA MET A 115 2.92 10.77 16.01
C MET A 115 3.24 10.73 17.51
N GLU A 116 2.55 11.54 18.31
CA GLU A 116 2.69 11.52 19.76
C GLU A 116 2.43 10.13 20.34
N ALA A 117 1.33 9.50 19.94
CA ALA A 117 0.95 8.17 20.42
C ALA A 117 2.01 7.12 20.10
N PHE A 118 2.52 7.10 18.88
CA PHE A 118 3.55 6.14 18.48
C PHE A 118 4.88 6.36 19.23
N ILE A 119 5.36 7.60 19.27
CA ILE A 119 6.61 7.95 19.95
C ILE A 119 6.56 7.59 21.46
N ARG A 120 5.41 7.81 22.08
CA ARG A 120 5.20 7.40 23.48
C ARG A 120 5.17 5.90 23.66
N THR A 121 4.47 5.17 22.79
CA THR A 121 4.33 3.71 22.84
C THR A 121 5.67 3.02 22.64
N THR A 122 6.47 3.49 21.72
CA THR A 122 7.78 2.92 21.39
C THR A 122 8.91 3.42 22.29
N HIS A 123 8.61 4.32 23.24
CA HIS A 123 9.61 4.96 24.09
C HIS A 123 10.78 5.57 23.31
N ARG A 124 10.53 6.05 22.08
CA ARG A 124 11.52 6.58 21.13
C ARG A 124 12.57 5.55 20.68
N ARG A 125 12.25 4.29 20.72
CA ARG A 125 13.07 3.16 20.26
C ARG A 125 12.18 2.24 19.42
N PRO A 126 11.73 2.70 18.24
CA PRO A 126 10.75 1.99 17.43
C PRO A 126 11.23 0.60 17.02
N TYR A 127 12.51 0.46 16.68
CA TYR A 127 13.07 -0.82 16.30
C TYR A 127 13.18 -1.79 17.48
N ASP A 128 13.68 -1.33 18.63
CA ASP A 128 13.71 -2.17 19.85
C ASP A 128 12.31 -2.61 20.26
N TRP A 129 11.33 -1.70 20.14
CA TRP A 129 9.93 -2.03 20.40
C TRP A 129 9.43 -3.11 19.46
N LEU A 130 9.69 -3.00 18.15
CA LEU A 130 9.32 -4.01 17.16
C LEU A 130 9.98 -5.35 17.48
N ARG A 131 11.28 -5.36 17.73
CA ARG A 131 12.04 -6.56 18.07
C ARG A 131 11.55 -7.22 19.36
N GLY A 132 11.14 -6.43 20.33
CA GLY A 132 10.57 -6.92 21.60
C GLY A 132 9.24 -7.66 21.47
N LEU A 133 8.58 -7.57 20.32
CA LEU A 133 7.34 -8.29 20.00
C LEU A 133 7.59 -9.63 19.28
N ILE A 134 8.84 -9.90 18.88
CA ILE A 134 9.22 -11.09 18.09
C ILE A 134 9.75 -12.17 19.04
N GLU A 135 9.11 -13.34 19.02
CA GLU A 135 9.47 -14.48 19.86
C GLU A 135 9.89 -15.73 19.06
N GLY A 136 9.81 -15.65 17.70
CA GLY A 136 10.29 -16.70 16.79
C GLY A 136 9.20 -17.63 16.24
N ASP A 137 7.91 -17.33 16.47
CA ASP A 137 6.81 -17.95 15.73
C ASP A 137 6.24 -16.92 14.76
N PRO A 138 6.49 -17.04 13.43
CA PRO A 138 6.15 -16.02 12.45
C PRO A 138 4.66 -15.63 12.43
N VAL A 139 3.75 -16.58 12.69
CA VAL A 139 2.31 -16.35 12.70
C VAL A 139 1.87 -15.63 13.97
N GLU A 140 2.36 -16.07 15.13
CA GLU A 140 2.04 -15.43 16.41
C GLU A 140 2.74 -14.08 16.54
N ASP A 141 3.95 -13.93 16.00
CA ASP A 141 4.67 -12.68 15.93
C ASP A 141 3.92 -11.64 15.11
N TYR A 142 3.38 -12.05 13.94
CA TYR A 142 2.49 -11.19 13.17
C TYR A 142 1.31 -10.70 14.02
N ARG A 143 0.63 -11.61 14.71
CA ARG A 143 -0.50 -11.25 15.59
C ARG A 143 -0.11 -10.29 16.71
N ARG A 144 1.05 -10.51 17.32
CA ARG A 144 1.55 -9.63 18.38
C ARG A 144 1.82 -8.23 17.86
N VAL A 145 2.55 -8.09 16.76
CA VAL A 145 2.84 -6.81 16.16
C VAL A 145 1.55 -6.11 15.73
N PHE A 146 0.67 -6.81 15.01
CA PHE A 146 -0.61 -6.27 14.56
C PHE A 146 -1.47 -5.77 15.74
N ASN A 147 -1.58 -6.55 16.80
CA ASN A 147 -2.35 -6.18 17.99
C ASN A 147 -1.72 -4.99 18.72
N ALA A 148 -0.40 -4.98 18.85
CA ALA A 148 0.33 -3.88 19.48
C ALA A 148 0.14 -2.57 18.71
N VAL A 149 0.24 -2.60 17.38
CA VAL A 149 -0.03 -1.44 16.51
C VAL A 149 -1.49 -1.00 16.61
N SER A 150 -2.43 -1.96 16.54
CA SER A 150 -3.86 -1.67 16.64
C SER A 150 -4.28 -1.07 17.98
N ALA A 151 -3.51 -1.34 19.04
CA ALA A 151 -3.74 -0.80 20.38
C ALA A 151 -3.23 0.65 20.54
N ILE A 152 -2.42 1.15 19.61
CA ILE A 152 -1.96 2.54 19.64
C ILE A 152 -3.18 3.45 19.45
N PRO A 153 -3.37 4.46 20.31
CA PRO A 153 -4.52 5.36 20.20
C PRO A 153 -4.68 5.94 18.79
N TYR A 154 -5.91 5.96 18.33
CA TYR A 154 -6.31 6.47 17.00
C TYR A 154 -5.82 5.64 15.80
N THR A 155 -5.16 4.52 16.04
CA THR A 155 -4.77 3.58 15.01
C THR A 155 -5.92 2.60 14.77
N GLY A 156 -6.63 2.80 13.70
CA GLY A 156 -7.62 1.82 13.25
C GLY A 156 -6.94 0.64 12.55
N ARG A 157 -7.69 -0.45 12.39
CA ARG A 157 -7.23 -1.64 11.71
C ARG A 157 -6.54 -1.37 10.37
N PHE A 158 -7.09 -0.50 9.52
CA PHE A 158 -6.50 -0.17 8.22
C PHE A 158 -5.08 0.43 8.35
N ALA A 159 -4.83 1.24 9.38
CA ALA A 159 -3.50 1.77 9.63
C ALA A 159 -2.54 0.67 10.12
N ALA A 160 -3.04 -0.26 10.95
CA ALA A 160 -2.26 -1.42 11.35
C ALA A 160 -1.93 -2.32 10.15
N ASP A 161 -2.89 -2.59 9.27
CA ASP A 161 -2.65 -3.34 8.03
C ASP A 161 -1.55 -2.69 7.18
N LEU A 162 -1.58 -1.36 6.97
CA LEU A 162 -0.56 -0.65 6.21
C LEU A 162 0.84 -0.69 6.87
N PHE A 163 0.88 -0.62 8.19
CA PHE A 163 2.14 -0.79 8.93
C PHE A 163 2.70 -2.19 8.72
N MET A 164 1.84 -3.21 8.86
CA MET A 164 2.23 -4.62 8.66
C MET A 164 2.71 -4.89 7.22
N GLU A 165 2.03 -4.35 6.20
CA GLU A 165 2.48 -4.47 4.81
C GLU A 165 3.91 -3.94 4.63
N SER A 166 4.24 -2.82 5.28
CA SER A 166 5.59 -2.25 5.24
C SER A 166 6.61 -3.14 5.98
N ILE A 167 6.26 -3.63 7.17
CA ILE A 167 7.15 -4.50 7.96
C ILE A 167 7.36 -5.85 7.27
N LEU A 168 6.33 -6.44 6.67
CA LEU A 168 6.44 -7.69 5.90
C LEU A 168 7.40 -7.52 4.71
N TYR A 169 7.26 -6.42 3.97
CA TYR A 169 8.13 -6.13 2.84
C TYR A 169 9.60 -5.93 3.25
N LEU A 170 9.83 -5.36 4.44
CA LEU A 170 11.14 -5.07 5.00
C LEU A 170 11.61 -6.13 6.01
N GLY A 171 11.02 -7.31 6.02
CA GLY A 171 11.32 -8.35 7.01
C GLY A 171 12.80 -8.69 7.10
N GLU A 172 13.46 -8.91 5.97
CA GLU A 172 14.90 -9.14 5.89
C GLU A 172 15.72 -7.95 6.43
N TYR A 173 15.33 -6.73 6.07
CA TYR A 173 15.97 -5.51 6.56
C TYR A 173 15.88 -5.36 8.09
N PHE A 174 14.77 -5.78 8.68
CA PHE A 174 14.54 -5.71 10.14
C PHE A 174 14.97 -6.98 10.89
N ASP A 175 15.47 -8.00 10.22
CA ASP A 175 15.70 -9.34 10.79
C ASP A 175 14.44 -9.90 11.48
N VAL A 176 13.29 -9.77 10.87
CA VAL A 176 12.02 -10.31 11.35
C VAL A 176 11.39 -11.20 10.29
N GLU A 177 10.91 -12.34 10.73
CA GLU A 177 10.11 -13.25 9.92
C GLU A 177 8.68 -13.20 10.43
N LEU A 178 7.77 -12.75 9.57
CA LEU A 178 6.35 -12.63 9.90
C LEU A 178 5.52 -13.34 8.83
N THR A 179 4.49 -14.04 9.26
CA THR A 179 3.53 -14.66 8.36
C THR A 179 2.13 -14.26 8.74
N GLU A 180 1.40 -13.65 7.82
CA GLU A 180 -0.01 -13.33 8.08
C GLU A 180 -0.82 -14.61 8.29
N PRO A 181 -1.54 -14.71 9.44
CA PRO A 181 -2.38 -15.87 9.73
C PRO A 181 -3.63 -15.87 8.88
N SER A 182 -3.52 -16.35 7.67
CA SER A 182 -4.63 -16.54 6.72
C SER A 182 -5.49 -15.30 6.38
N LEU A 183 -5.99 -15.31 5.19
CA LEU A 183 -6.89 -14.37 4.50
C LEU A 183 -8.17 -13.94 5.21
N LEU A 184 -8.38 -14.31 6.44
CA LEU A 184 -9.70 -14.26 7.08
C LEU A 184 -10.15 -12.85 7.46
N ASN A 185 -9.34 -11.85 7.21
CA ASN A 185 -9.73 -10.47 7.50
C ASN A 185 -10.24 -9.69 6.27
N TRP A 186 -10.28 -10.32 5.09
CA TRP A 186 -10.80 -9.72 3.87
C TRP A 186 -12.25 -9.21 3.99
N LYS A 187 -13.07 -9.75 4.88
CA LYS A 187 -14.44 -9.30 5.17
C LYS A 187 -14.55 -7.81 5.47
N LYS A 188 -13.50 -7.20 5.95
CA LYS A 188 -13.47 -5.78 6.32
C LYS A 188 -12.81 -4.89 5.26
N CYS A 189 -12.32 -5.48 4.17
CA CYS A 189 -11.75 -4.75 3.04
C CYS A 189 -12.71 -4.81 1.85
N SER A 190 -13.56 -3.79 1.71
CA SER A 190 -14.57 -3.74 0.63
C SER A 190 -13.96 -3.81 -0.77
N ASN A 191 -12.81 -3.17 -0.97
CA ASN A 191 -12.16 -3.17 -2.28
C ASN A 191 -11.60 -4.53 -2.66
N LEU A 192 -11.08 -5.29 -1.69
CA LEU A 192 -10.63 -6.66 -1.94
C LEU A 192 -11.78 -7.55 -2.38
N THR A 193 -12.87 -7.56 -1.61
CA THR A 193 -14.05 -8.37 -1.95
C THR A 193 -14.58 -8.05 -3.33
N SER A 194 -14.80 -6.77 -3.61
CA SER A 194 -15.31 -6.35 -4.90
C SER A 194 -14.31 -6.54 -6.04
N GLY A 195 -13.01 -6.43 -5.76
CA GLY A 195 -11.95 -6.74 -6.72
C GLY A 195 -11.94 -8.22 -7.11
N LEU A 196 -12.06 -9.09 -6.12
CA LEU A 196 -12.18 -10.54 -6.34
C LEU A 196 -13.40 -10.90 -7.17
N LEU A 197 -14.55 -10.31 -6.85
CA LEU A 197 -15.76 -10.48 -7.63
C LEU A 197 -15.57 -10.03 -9.09
N ASN A 198 -14.91 -8.88 -9.32
CA ASN A 198 -14.64 -8.41 -10.68
C ASN A 198 -13.70 -9.32 -11.48
N ILE A 199 -12.68 -9.89 -10.85
CA ILE A 199 -11.77 -10.84 -11.52
C ILE A 199 -12.55 -12.02 -12.09
N PHE A 200 -13.63 -12.43 -11.42
CA PHE A 200 -14.47 -13.55 -11.82
C PHE A 200 -15.79 -13.16 -12.48
N TYR A 201 -15.89 -11.94 -13.03
CA TYR A 201 -17.07 -11.43 -13.75
C TYR A 201 -18.35 -11.28 -12.94
N TYR A 202 -18.25 -11.20 -11.64
CA TYR A 202 -19.39 -10.87 -10.75
C TYR A 202 -19.52 -9.35 -10.58
N ASP A 203 -19.70 -8.62 -11.68
CA ASP A 203 -19.68 -7.15 -11.69
C ASP A 203 -20.91 -6.57 -10.98
N GLU A 204 -22.06 -7.19 -11.14
CA GLU A 204 -23.30 -6.76 -10.47
C GLU A 204 -23.19 -6.96 -8.97
N GLU A 205 -22.69 -8.12 -8.53
CA GLU A 205 -22.45 -8.45 -7.14
C GLU A 205 -21.39 -7.54 -6.51
N ALA A 206 -20.33 -7.22 -7.27
CA ALA A 206 -19.31 -6.28 -6.83
C ALA A 206 -19.88 -4.88 -6.62
N ASN A 207 -20.74 -4.43 -7.54
CA ASN A 207 -21.40 -3.13 -7.43
C ASN A 207 -22.44 -3.11 -6.29
N GLU A 208 -23.16 -4.19 -6.08
CA GLU A 208 -24.11 -4.33 -4.97
C GLU A 208 -23.37 -4.32 -3.63
N TYR A 209 -22.27 -5.06 -3.53
CA TYR A 209 -21.43 -5.06 -2.34
C TYR A 209 -20.87 -3.67 -2.02
N ASP A 210 -20.41 -2.93 -3.02
CA ASP A 210 -19.91 -1.57 -2.82
C ASP A 210 -20.98 -0.62 -2.26
N LYS A 211 -22.23 -0.82 -2.67
CA LYS A 211 -23.35 0.03 -2.21
C LYS A 211 -23.82 -0.35 -0.81
N THR A 212 -23.90 -1.62 -0.52
CA THR A 212 -24.60 -2.13 0.66
C THR A 212 -23.68 -2.62 1.76
N GLY A 213 -22.43 -2.97 1.43
CA GLY A 213 -21.50 -3.65 2.32
C GLY A 213 -21.91 -5.09 2.68
N LYS A 214 -22.96 -5.61 2.03
CA LYS A 214 -23.43 -6.99 2.26
C LYS A 214 -22.78 -7.91 1.25
N LEU A 215 -22.28 -9.05 1.72
CA LEU A 215 -21.70 -10.06 0.85
C LEU A 215 -22.80 -10.67 -0.04
N PRO A 216 -22.70 -10.52 -1.38
CA PRO A 216 -23.67 -11.08 -2.31
C PRO A 216 -23.50 -12.59 -2.52
N VAL A 217 -22.35 -13.11 -2.09
CA VAL A 217 -21.97 -14.52 -2.21
C VAL A 217 -21.43 -15.05 -0.89
N SER A 218 -21.37 -16.38 -0.73
CA SER A 218 -20.87 -16.95 0.51
C SER A 218 -19.36 -16.72 0.69
N GLU A 219 -18.93 -16.57 1.95
CA GLU A 219 -17.51 -16.50 2.29
C GLU A 219 -16.71 -17.68 1.74
N LYS A 220 -17.26 -18.87 1.84
CA LYS A 220 -16.63 -20.08 1.32
C LYS A 220 -16.33 -19.99 -0.18
N LEU A 221 -17.24 -19.37 -0.95
CA LEU A 221 -17.02 -19.17 -2.38
C LEU A 221 -15.89 -18.19 -2.60
N LEU A 222 -15.87 -17.07 -1.88
CA LEU A 222 -14.81 -16.07 -2.03
C LEU A 222 -13.43 -16.60 -1.62
N THR A 223 -13.34 -17.34 -0.52
CA THR A 223 -12.09 -18.01 -0.12
C THR A 223 -11.60 -18.96 -1.21
N LYS A 224 -12.51 -19.77 -1.76
CA LYS A 224 -12.15 -20.66 -2.87
C LYS A 224 -11.67 -19.89 -4.11
N LYS A 225 -12.31 -18.77 -4.45
CA LYS A 225 -11.90 -17.92 -5.58
C LYS A 225 -10.51 -17.32 -5.36
N LEU A 226 -10.22 -16.89 -4.15
CA LEU A 226 -8.91 -16.36 -3.78
C LEU A 226 -7.80 -17.42 -3.86
N GLU A 227 -8.05 -18.64 -3.37
CA GLU A 227 -7.12 -19.77 -3.53
C GLU A 227 -6.85 -20.11 -5.00
N ILE A 228 -7.86 -19.95 -5.87
CA ILE A 228 -7.70 -20.15 -7.31
C ILE A 228 -6.77 -19.08 -7.89
N VAL A 229 -6.95 -17.82 -7.52
CA VAL A 229 -6.09 -16.71 -7.96
C VAL A 229 -4.66 -16.93 -7.49
N GLN A 230 -4.46 -17.27 -6.23
CA GLN A 230 -3.14 -17.55 -5.67
C GLN A 230 -2.44 -18.68 -6.43
N ARG A 231 -3.10 -19.80 -6.61
CA ARG A 231 -2.55 -20.92 -7.40
C ARG A 231 -2.27 -20.55 -8.86
N GLY A 232 -3.08 -19.66 -9.44
CA GLY A 232 -2.84 -19.14 -10.79
C GLY A 232 -1.53 -18.36 -10.88
N ILE A 233 -1.26 -17.51 -9.90
CA ILE A 233 0.00 -16.74 -9.81
C ILE A 233 1.18 -17.67 -9.58
N GLU A 234 1.12 -18.55 -8.59
CA GLU A 234 2.17 -19.53 -8.28
C GLU A 234 2.56 -20.38 -9.49
N LYS A 235 1.57 -20.73 -10.31
CA LYS A 235 1.79 -21.53 -11.52
C LYS A 235 2.50 -20.76 -12.62
N VAL A 236 2.20 -19.47 -12.77
CA VAL A 236 2.76 -18.63 -13.85
C VAL A 236 4.08 -18.00 -13.44
N TYR A 237 4.20 -17.61 -12.19
CA TYR A 237 5.38 -16.94 -11.61
C TYR A 237 5.80 -17.63 -10.30
N PRO A 238 6.39 -18.84 -10.38
CA PRO A 238 6.74 -19.61 -9.17
C PRO A 238 7.82 -18.95 -8.31
N GLU A 239 8.64 -18.09 -8.91
CA GLU A 239 9.69 -17.34 -8.21
C GLU A 239 9.15 -16.08 -7.48
N GLN A 240 7.89 -15.75 -7.72
CA GLN A 240 7.31 -14.56 -7.11
C GLN A 240 6.91 -14.86 -5.66
N ASP A 241 7.24 -13.95 -4.76
CA ASP A 241 6.69 -13.98 -3.43
C ASP A 241 5.16 -13.85 -3.50
N ASN A 242 4.49 -14.94 -3.14
CA ASN A 242 3.04 -15.06 -3.18
C ASN A 242 2.40 -14.71 -1.83
N ASP A 243 3.09 -13.90 -1.02
CA ASP A 243 2.52 -13.41 0.22
C ASP A 243 1.19 -12.70 -0.09
N ILE A 244 0.18 -13.17 0.56
CA ILE A 244 -1.19 -12.77 0.36
C ILE A 244 -1.44 -11.30 0.67
N ASN A 245 -0.64 -10.70 1.53
CA ASN A 245 -0.74 -9.28 1.87
C ASN A 245 -0.32 -8.40 0.69
N LEU A 246 0.74 -8.81 0.01
CA LEU A 246 1.19 -8.15 -1.22
C LEU A 246 0.11 -8.18 -2.30
N PHE A 247 -0.73 -9.15 -2.24
CA PHE A 247 -1.76 -9.50 -3.17
C PHE A 247 -3.09 -8.75 -2.93
N ILE A 248 -3.45 -8.51 -1.67
CA ILE A 248 -4.66 -7.77 -1.31
C ILE A 248 -4.63 -6.35 -1.89
N GLY A 249 -3.52 -5.66 -1.75
CA GLY A 249 -3.33 -4.32 -2.30
C GLY A 249 -3.50 -4.29 -3.82
N LYS A 250 -2.98 -5.31 -4.51
CA LYS A 250 -3.09 -5.43 -5.97
C LYS A 250 -4.49 -5.75 -6.46
N ILE A 251 -5.23 -6.61 -5.77
CA ILE A 251 -6.64 -6.84 -6.08
C ILE A 251 -7.46 -5.55 -5.96
N CYS A 252 -7.22 -4.77 -4.92
CA CYS A 252 -7.86 -3.47 -4.74
C CYS A 252 -7.51 -2.49 -5.88
N SER A 253 -6.24 -2.45 -6.27
CA SER A 253 -5.77 -1.58 -7.33
C SER A 253 -6.28 -2.01 -8.71
N PHE A 254 -6.26 -3.31 -8.99
CA PHE A 254 -6.79 -3.88 -10.23
C PHE A 254 -8.28 -3.55 -10.41
N ARG A 255 -9.08 -3.64 -9.33
CA ARG A 255 -10.45 -3.18 -9.38
C ARG A 255 -10.60 -1.73 -9.83
N ASN A 256 -9.71 -0.86 -9.37
CA ASN A 256 -9.74 0.54 -9.75
C ASN A 256 -9.48 0.76 -11.24
N LEU A 257 -8.75 -0.13 -11.90
CA LEU A 257 -8.61 -0.12 -13.37
C LEU A 257 -9.96 -0.30 -14.08
N PHE A 258 -10.88 -1.06 -13.52
CA PHE A 258 -12.22 -1.26 -14.10
C PHE A 258 -13.21 -0.17 -13.70
N LYS A 259 -13.15 0.31 -12.46
CA LYS A 259 -14.08 1.33 -11.95
C LYS A 259 -13.77 2.74 -12.39
N SER A 260 -12.49 3.06 -12.46
CA SER A 260 -12.00 4.39 -12.78
C SER A 260 -11.03 4.31 -13.93
N ALA A 261 -10.68 5.44 -14.50
CA ALA A 261 -9.65 5.50 -15.52
C ALA A 261 -8.23 5.54 -14.95
N ARG A 262 -8.00 5.02 -13.75
CA ARG A 262 -6.68 4.98 -13.12
C ARG A 262 -5.81 3.91 -13.79
N TYR A 263 -4.55 4.23 -14.02
CA TYR A 263 -3.53 3.30 -14.52
C TYR A 263 -2.65 2.77 -13.37
N GLY A 264 -1.79 1.80 -13.64
CA GLY A 264 -1.03 1.10 -12.59
C GLY A 264 -0.22 2.00 -11.67
N GLY A 265 0.57 2.92 -12.22
CA GLY A 265 1.40 3.88 -11.49
C GLY A 265 0.69 5.15 -11.01
N PHE A 266 -0.64 5.23 -11.18
CA PHE A 266 -1.42 6.45 -10.93
C PHE A 266 -1.18 7.10 -9.56
N HIS A 267 -1.17 6.29 -8.50
CA HIS A 267 -1.02 6.84 -7.15
C HIS A 267 0.35 7.48 -6.96
N HIS A 268 1.39 6.79 -7.43
CA HIS A 268 2.75 7.29 -7.36
C HIS A 268 2.94 8.56 -8.19
N ASP A 269 2.50 8.56 -9.43
CA ASP A 269 2.55 9.74 -10.31
C ASP A 269 1.77 10.93 -9.72
N ARG A 270 0.60 10.66 -9.13
CA ARG A 270 -0.18 11.69 -8.46
C ARG A 270 0.57 12.28 -7.27
N GLU A 271 1.16 11.46 -6.45
CA GLU A 271 1.86 11.91 -5.24
C GLU A 271 3.10 12.73 -5.59
N LEU A 272 3.88 12.27 -6.57
CA LEU A 272 4.99 13.04 -7.14
C LEU A 272 4.50 14.36 -7.75
N GLY A 273 3.41 14.33 -8.52
CA GLY A 273 2.86 15.51 -9.19
C GLY A 273 2.39 16.57 -8.21
N VAL A 274 1.63 16.16 -7.18
CA VAL A 274 1.12 17.09 -6.14
C VAL A 274 2.25 17.75 -5.38
N LEU A 275 3.29 17.01 -5.03
CA LEU A 275 4.38 17.53 -4.20
C LEU A 275 5.49 18.20 -5.00
N ARG A 276 5.53 18.03 -6.32
CA ARG A 276 6.55 18.64 -7.18
C ARG A 276 6.55 20.16 -7.13
N GLU A 277 5.40 20.79 -6.92
CA GLU A 277 5.32 22.24 -6.79
C GLU A 277 6.12 22.76 -5.58
N TYR A 278 6.39 21.91 -4.60
CA TYR A 278 7.17 22.26 -3.41
C TYR A 278 8.68 22.22 -3.63
N GLU A 279 9.19 21.68 -4.73
CA GLU A 279 10.62 21.72 -5.08
C GLU A 279 11.19 23.14 -5.00
N ARG A 280 10.41 24.14 -5.44
CA ARG A 280 10.81 25.55 -5.39
C ARG A 280 10.85 26.14 -4.00
N VAL A 281 10.06 25.59 -3.08
CA VAL A 281 9.91 26.07 -1.70
C VAL A 281 10.87 25.36 -0.76
N LEU A 282 11.22 24.12 -1.11
CA LEU A 282 12.11 23.24 -0.35
C LEU A 282 13.30 22.78 -1.21
N PRO A 283 14.13 23.71 -1.74
CA PRO A 283 15.22 23.36 -2.67
C PRO A 283 16.27 22.45 -2.04
N ASP A 284 16.45 22.51 -0.73
CA ASP A 284 17.41 21.66 0.00
C ASP A 284 17.00 20.17 0.01
N PHE A 285 15.77 19.87 -0.35
CA PHE A 285 15.22 18.51 -0.41
C PHE A 285 15.02 18.00 -1.85
N GLN A 286 15.61 18.65 -2.85
CA GLN A 286 15.52 18.23 -4.26
C GLN A 286 15.88 16.75 -4.44
N TYR A 287 16.86 16.26 -3.71
CA TYR A 287 17.28 14.86 -3.76
C TYR A 287 16.17 13.84 -3.43
N ILE A 288 15.13 14.23 -2.69
CA ILE A 288 13.97 13.36 -2.39
C ILE A 288 13.20 13.08 -3.69
N TRP A 289 12.95 14.13 -4.49
CA TRP A 289 12.28 13.99 -5.77
C TRP A 289 13.15 13.20 -6.74
N ASP A 290 14.45 13.48 -6.80
CA ASP A 290 15.39 12.75 -7.67
C ASP A 290 15.34 11.26 -7.35
N ARG A 291 15.43 10.86 -6.09
CA ARG A 291 15.33 9.47 -5.64
C ARG A 291 13.96 8.85 -5.93
N ALA A 292 12.88 9.59 -5.70
CA ALA A 292 11.54 9.12 -6.00
C ALA A 292 11.32 8.90 -7.50
N PHE A 293 11.91 9.75 -8.33
CA PHE A 293 11.92 9.58 -9.79
C PHE A 293 12.71 8.35 -10.22
N ASP A 294 13.90 8.15 -9.65
CA ASP A 294 14.73 6.98 -9.93
C ASP A 294 13.97 5.68 -9.58
N LEU A 295 13.34 5.63 -8.41
CA LEU A 295 12.52 4.49 -8.01
C LEU A 295 11.33 4.27 -8.96
N ARG A 296 10.67 5.35 -9.40
CA ARG A 296 9.59 5.28 -10.38
C ARG A 296 10.03 4.61 -11.68
N GLU A 297 11.15 5.06 -12.24
CA GLU A 297 11.67 4.52 -13.51
C GLU A 297 12.20 3.08 -13.36
N GLN A 298 12.68 2.71 -12.17
CA GLN A 298 13.18 1.36 -11.89
C GLN A 298 12.05 0.37 -11.63
N MET A 299 11.01 0.79 -10.94
CA MET A 299 9.98 -0.12 -10.43
C MET A 299 8.79 -0.29 -11.37
N PHE A 300 8.54 0.66 -12.25
CA PHE A 300 7.36 0.62 -13.12
C PHE A 300 7.76 0.50 -14.59
N ASP A 301 7.15 -0.45 -15.28
CA ASP A 301 7.15 -0.44 -16.74
C ASP A 301 6.46 0.83 -17.25
N LYS A 302 7.00 1.43 -18.31
CA LYS A 302 6.47 2.67 -18.92
C LYS A 302 4.99 2.59 -19.28
N ARG A 303 4.48 1.39 -19.55
CA ARG A 303 3.06 1.13 -19.80
C ARG A 303 2.15 1.52 -18.64
N PHE A 304 2.68 1.48 -17.40
CA PHE A 304 1.94 1.78 -16.18
C PHE A 304 2.17 3.18 -15.66
N LEU A 305 3.03 3.96 -16.31
CA LEU A 305 3.36 5.32 -15.91
C LEU A 305 2.58 6.34 -16.73
N GLY A 306 2.22 7.45 -16.08
CA GLY A 306 1.67 8.65 -16.69
C GLY A 306 2.74 9.72 -16.94
N GLU A 307 2.33 10.81 -17.54
CA GLU A 307 3.09 12.04 -17.50
C GLU A 307 2.84 12.73 -16.16
N PHE A 308 3.86 13.43 -15.63
CA PHE A 308 3.76 14.07 -14.31
C PHE A 308 2.62 15.06 -14.14
N HIS A 309 2.20 15.67 -15.25
CA HIS A 309 1.10 16.63 -15.28
C HIS A 309 -0.28 15.96 -15.34
N ASP A 310 -0.30 14.63 -15.39
CA ASP A 310 -1.51 13.84 -15.55
C ASP A 310 -2.03 13.24 -14.25
N TRP A 311 -1.54 13.73 -13.14
CA TRP A 311 -1.96 13.27 -11.81
C TRP A 311 -3.46 13.48 -11.55
N ASP A 312 -4.15 14.35 -12.32
CA ASP A 312 -5.61 14.41 -12.42
C ASP A 312 -6.21 13.07 -12.79
N GLY A 313 -5.35 12.23 -13.28
CA GLY A 313 -5.38 10.80 -13.12
C GLY A 313 -6.38 10.07 -13.94
N ILE A 314 -7.11 10.75 -14.75
CA ILE A 314 -8.14 10.13 -15.53
C ILE A 314 -7.74 10.24 -17.00
N ARG A 315 -6.96 9.23 -17.46
CA ARG A 315 -6.78 9.04 -18.90
C ARG A 315 -7.44 7.74 -19.33
N PRO A 316 -8.72 7.81 -19.72
CA PRO A 316 -9.44 6.65 -20.25
C PRO A 316 -8.69 5.95 -21.37
N GLU A 317 -7.92 6.71 -22.15
CA GLU A 317 -7.12 6.23 -23.29
C GLU A 317 -5.99 5.31 -22.84
N ARG A 318 -5.24 5.64 -21.78
CA ARG A 318 -4.14 4.80 -21.27
C ARG A 318 -4.65 3.50 -20.66
N LYS A 319 -5.73 3.55 -19.91
CA LYS A 319 -6.39 2.35 -19.40
C LYS A 319 -6.82 1.46 -20.56
N LYS A 320 -7.40 2.04 -21.60
CA LYS A 320 -7.83 1.30 -22.78
C LYS A 320 -6.64 0.72 -23.54
N LEU A 321 -5.54 1.46 -23.67
CA LEU A 321 -4.31 0.98 -24.28
C LEU A 321 -3.75 -0.22 -23.51
N TRP A 322 -3.53 -0.11 -22.22
CA TRP A 322 -3.01 -1.21 -21.42
C TRP A 322 -3.93 -2.44 -21.45
N LEU A 323 -5.23 -2.25 -21.32
CA LEU A 323 -6.20 -3.34 -21.43
C LEU A 323 -6.24 -3.95 -22.83
N ARG A 324 -5.90 -3.19 -23.88
CA ARG A 324 -5.84 -3.67 -25.27
C ARG A 324 -4.53 -4.38 -25.61
N GLU A 325 -3.39 -3.88 -25.15
CA GLU A 325 -2.08 -4.42 -25.50
C GLU A 325 -1.88 -5.88 -25.06
N GLY A 326 -2.60 -6.31 -24.02
CA GLY A 326 -2.60 -7.71 -23.64
C GLY A 326 -3.77 -8.53 -24.16
N LEU A 327 -4.64 -7.91 -24.95
CA LEU A 327 -5.85 -8.51 -25.53
C LEU A 327 -5.75 -8.69 -27.04
N THR A 328 -4.56 -9.07 -27.56
CA THR A 328 -4.46 -9.47 -28.96
C THR A 328 -5.41 -10.63 -29.24
N GLY A 329 -6.60 -10.32 -29.71
CA GLY A 329 -7.63 -11.28 -30.08
C GLY A 329 -9.05 -10.97 -29.60
N VAL A 330 -9.28 -9.85 -28.91
CA VAL A 330 -10.64 -9.39 -28.58
C VAL A 330 -10.86 -8.02 -29.23
N GLU A 331 -11.35 -8.02 -30.45
CA GLU A 331 -12.04 -6.88 -31.05
C GLU A 331 -13.51 -6.85 -30.58
#